data_66e7a512fd7f1d3193dee9de90984298
#
_entry.id   66e7a512fd7f1d3193dee9de90984298
#
_cell.length_a   1.000
_cell.length_b   1.000
_cell.length_c   1.000
_cell.angle_alpha   90.00
_cell.angle_beta   90.00
_cell.angle_gamma   90.00
#
_symmetry.space_group_name_H-M   'P 1'
#
loop_
_entity.id
_entity.type
_entity.pdbx_description
1 polymer ?
#
loop_
_entity_poly.entity_id
_entity_poly.type
_entity_poly.pdbx_seq_one_letter_code
_entity_poly.pdbx_strand_id
1 'polypeptide(L)'
;SKTPVELAAATDLREILAGLDTADPPALVVIDSIQTMYVEGVESAPGSVSQVRAAAQVLIAATKRSGATLVLVGHVTKDGAIAGPRVLEHMVDAVLYFEGDANQHYRILRAVKNRFGPADALGVFEMTGGGLMEVQNPSALFLGERLEREPVTGAAVFAGFRGARPLLVEVQALVGRPTPASPRRAVVGWDSARLAMTLAVLESRAGLPFSGR
;
A
#
# COMPACT_ATOMS: atom_id res chain seq x y z
N SER A 1 1.68 16.45 24.14
CA SER A 1 2.74 15.85 24.93
C SER A 1 3.91 15.52 24.00
N LYS A 2 5.12 15.94 24.36
CA LYS A 2 6.33 15.56 23.62
C LYS A 2 6.76 14.20 24.16
N THR A 3 6.42 13.14 23.42
CA THR A 3 6.96 11.81 23.71
C THR A 3 8.46 11.85 23.42
N PRO A 4 9.32 11.40 24.35
CA PRO A 4 10.75 11.34 24.10
C PRO A 4 11.05 10.35 22.97
N VAL A 5 11.76 10.80 21.94
CA VAL A 5 12.23 9.97 20.83
C VAL A 5 13.73 9.99 20.85
N GLU A 6 14.33 8.81 20.93
CA GLU A 6 15.77 8.63 20.78
C GLU A 6 16.11 8.28 19.34
N LEU A 7 17.12 8.91 18.78
CA LEU A 7 17.58 8.68 17.42
C LEU A 7 19.00 8.09 17.46
N ALA A 8 19.20 6.98 16.75
CA ALA A 8 20.50 6.36 16.57
C ALA A 8 20.82 6.21 15.07
N ALA A 9 22.04 6.54 14.68
CA ALA A 9 22.57 6.33 13.33
C ALA A 9 23.49 5.10 13.38
N ALA A 10 22.91 3.90 13.20
CA ALA A 10 23.64 2.64 13.21
C ALA A 10 23.18 1.74 12.06
N THR A 11 24.12 1.00 11.47
CA THR A 11 23.84 -0.03 10.45
C THR A 11 24.26 -1.42 10.88
N ASP A 12 25.20 -1.51 11.83
CA ASP A 12 25.61 -2.79 12.44
C ASP A 12 24.58 -3.21 13.51
N LEU A 13 24.02 -4.39 13.33
CA LEU A 13 23.05 -4.91 14.28
C LEU A 13 23.55 -5.06 15.71
N ARG A 14 24.86 -5.28 15.92
CA ARG A 14 25.45 -5.38 17.26
C ARG A 14 25.28 -4.09 18.05
N GLU A 15 25.46 -2.94 17.40
CA GLU A 15 25.26 -1.62 18.03
C GLU A 15 23.78 -1.40 18.39
N ILE A 16 22.88 -1.77 17.48
CA ILE A 16 21.42 -1.65 17.71
C ILE A 16 20.99 -2.55 18.87
N LEU A 17 21.47 -3.80 18.90
CA LEU A 17 21.13 -4.74 19.96
C LEU A 17 21.66 -4.30 21.32
N ALA A 18 22.86 -3.74 21.37
CA ALA A 18 23.43 -3.18 22.62
C ALA A 18 22.58 -2.03 23.16
N GLY A 19 22.00 -1.21 22.27
CA GLY A 19 21.05 -0.15 22.63
C GLY A 19 19.69 -0.65 23.11
N LEU A 20 19.30 -1.87 22.73
CA LEU A 20 18.03 -2.50 23.15
C LEU A 20 18.18 -3.33 24.44
N ASP A 21 19.39 -3.77 24.77
CA ASP A 21 19.70 -4.57 25.97
C ASP A 21 19.97 -3.65 27.18
N THR A 22 18.93 -2.93 27.58
CA THR A 22 18.98 -1.98 28.70
C THR A 22 17.95 -2.36 29.77
N ALA A 23 18.12 -1.79 30.97
CA ALA A 23 17.19 -2.02 32.07
C ALA A 23 15.77 -1.47 31.81
N ASP A 24 15.66 -0.46 30.95
CA ASP A 24 14.40 0.16 30.53
C ASP A 24 14.36 0.18 28.98
N PRO A 25 13.97 -0.94 28.33
CA PRO A 25 13.96 -1.04 26.90
C PRO A 25 12.84 -0.18 26.29
N PRO A 26 13.04 0.37 25.08
CA PRO A 26 12.03 1.17 24.40
C PRO A 26 10.77 0.34 24.12
N ALA A 27 9.60 0.94 24.30
CA ALA A 27 8.32 0.30 23.98
C ALA A 27 8.11 0.08 22.46
N LEU A 28 8.75 0.94 21.64
CA LEU A 28 8.69 0.90 20.17
C LEU A 28 10.10 1.08 19.60
N VAL A 29 10.45 0.21 18.68
CA VAL A 29 11.69 0.27 17.88
C VAL A 29 11.32 0.41 16.42
N VAL A 30 11.85 1.45 15.76
CA VAL A 30 11.68 1.69 14.33
C VAL A 30 13.01 1.57 13.63
N ILE A 31 13.12 0.70 12.64
CA ILE A 31 14.30 0.52 11.79
C ILE A 31 14.01 1.06 10.41
N ASP A 32 14.64 2.18 10.04
CA ASP A 32 14.53 2.82 8.72
C ASP A 32 15.93 2.95 8.08
N SER A 33 16.28 2.03 7.14
CA SER A 33 15.52 0.92 6.61
C SER A 33 16.20 -0.43 6.91
N ILE A 34 15.43 -1.49 6.84
CA ILE A 34 15.96 -2.84 7.03
C ILE A 34 16.99 -3.23 5.96
N GLN A 35 16.95 -2.61 4.77
CA GLN A 35 17.90 -2.87 3.70
C GLN A 35 19.32 -2.35 3.98
N THR A 36 19.47 -1.39 4.86
CA THR A 36 20.79 -0.84 5.24
C THR A 36 21.46 -1.61 6.38
N MET A 37 20.74 -2.54 7.00
CA MET A 37 21.25 -3.31 8.12
C MET A 37 22.28 -4.33 7.69
N TYR A 38 23.32 -4.48 8.53
CA TYR A 38 24.40 -5.44 8.36
C TYR A 38 24.46 -6.42 9.52
N VAL A 39 24.55 -7.71 9.17
CA VAL A 39 24.75 -8.82 10.10
C VAL A 39 26.10 -9.44 9.84
N GLU A 40 26.98 -9.44 10.83
CA GLU A 40 28.28 -10.10 10.74
C GLU A 40 28.11 -11.61 10.52
N GLY A 41 29.00 -12.21 9.71
CA GLY A 41 28.95 -13.63 9.40
C GLY A 41 28.00 -14.04 8.28
N VAL A 42 27.25 -13.10 7.69
CA VAL A 42 26.46 -13.35 6.49
C VAL A 42 27.24 -12.83 5.28
N GLU A 43 27.77 -13.75 4.46
CA GLU A 43 28.58 -13.45 3.26
C GLU A 43 27.75 -12.88 2.11
N SER A 44 27.20 -11.68 2.29
CA SER A 44 26.44 -10.98 1.25
C SER A 44 26.35 -9.48 1.56
N ALA A 45 26.18 -8.67 0.51
CA ALA A 45 26.06 -7.22 0.64
C ALA A 45 24.81 -6.80 1.42
N PRO A 46 24.84 -5.67 2.15
CA PRO A 46 23.64 -5.05 2.71
C PRO A 46 22.56 -4.89 1.65
N GLY A 47 21.29 -5.08 2.05
CA GLY A 47 20.15 -5.04 1.12
C GLY A 47 19.91 -6.33 0.33
N SER A 48 20.81 -7.30 0.39
CA SER A 48 20.56 -8.64 -0.17
C SER A 48 19.47 -9.39 0.63
N VAL A 49 18.81 -10.37 0.00
CA VAL A 49 17.77 -11.20 0.64
C VAL A 49 18.25 -11.85 1.92
N SER A 50 19.46 -12.39 1.88
CA SER A 50 20.09 -13.07 3.03
C SER A 50 20.36 -12.12 4.20
N GLN A 51 20.92 -10.94 3.92
CA GLN A 51 21.17 -9.92 4.95
C GLN A 51 19.87 -9.41 5.56
N VAL A 52 18.90 -9.04 4.73
CA VAL A 52 17.61 -8.53 5.20
C VAL A 52 16.87 -9.58 6.05
N ARG A 53 16.91 -10.85 5.63
CA ARG A 53 16.30 -11.95 6.38
C ARG A 53 16.99 -12.18 7.73
N ALA A 54 18.31 -12.22 7.73
CA ALA A 54 19.10 -12.41 8.95
C ALA A 54 18.89 -11.25 9.94
N ALA A 55 18.94 -10.01 9.43
CA ALA A 55 18.70 -8.81 10.24
C ALA A 55 17.31 -8.82 10.88
N ALA A 56 16.28 -9.12 10.09
CA ALA A 56 14.93 -9.21 10.62
C ALA A 56 14.77 -10.30 11.67
N GLN A 57 15.37 -11.49 11.49
CA GLN A 57 15.33 -12.56 12.47
C GLN A 57 15.92 -12.15 13.81
N VAL A 58 17.08 -11.51 13.77
CA VAL A 58 17.79 -11.06 14.98
C VAL A 58 17.00 -9.97 15.70
N LEU A 59 16.48 -8.96 14.97
CA LEU A 59 15.68 -7.88 15.54
C LEU A 59 14.36 -8.38 16.14
N ILE A 60 13.65 -9.26 15.43
CA ILE A 60 12.41 -9.87 15.94
C ILE A 60 12.67 -10.67 17.23
N ALA A 61 13.77 -11.42 17.28
CA ALA A 61 14.12 -12.18 18.47
C ALA A 61 14.45 -11.26 19.65
N ALA A 62 15.19 -10.17 19.41
CA ALA A 62 15.56 -9.20 20.44
C ALA A 62 14.33 -8.47 21.00
N THR A 63 13.47 -7.93 20.12
CA THR A 63 12.28 -7.19 20.55
C THR A 63 11.23 -8.07 21.20
N LYS A 64 11.13 -9.35 20.82
CA LYS A 64 10.27 -10.32 21.54
C LYS A 64 10.75 -10.58 22.98
N ARG A 65 12.07 -10.57 23.21
CA ARG A 65 12.61 -10.74 24.58
C ARG A 65 12.37 -9.51 25.45
N SER A 66 12.53 -8.32 24.87
CA SER A 66 12.31 -7.06 25.60
C SER A 66 10.82 -6.67 25.73
N GLY A 67 9.92 -7.30 24.98
CA GLY A 67 8.52 -6.90 24.92
C GLY A 67 8.23 -5.67 24.06
N ALA A 68 9.22 -5.16 23.32
CA ALA A 68 9.09 -4.00 22.46
C ALA A 68 8.31 -4.32 21.18
N THR A 69 7.59 -3.33 20.68
CA THR A 69 7.00 -3.38 19.33
C THR A 69 8.06 -3.03 18.29
N LEU A 70 8.18 -3.83 17.23
CA LEU A 70 9.14 -3.61 16.15
C LEU A 70 8.43 -3.15 14.88
N VAL A 71 8.86 -2.03 14.31
CA VAL A 71 8.47 -1.55 12.98
C VAL A 71 9.70 -1.59 12.07
N LEU A 72 9.61 -2.40 11.01
CA LEU A 72 10.62 -2.48 9.97
C LEU A 72 10.14 -1.68 8.76
N VAL A 73 10.85 -0.61 8.43
CA VAL A 73 10.61 0.17 7.21
C VAL A 73 11.43 -0.44 6.08
N GLY A 74 10.77 -0.67 4.95
CA GLY A 74 11.40 -1.22 3.77
C GLY A 74 10.95 -0.49 2.50
N HIS A 75 11.84 -0.42 1.51
CA HIS A 75 11.53 0.20 0.22
C HIS A 75 11.12 -0.84 -0.81
N VAL A 76 10.14 -0.48 -1.64
CA VAL A 76 9.68 -1.27 -2.80
C VAL A 76 10.34 -0.66 -4.05
N THR A 77 11.05 -1.46 -4.89
CA THR A 77 11.55 -0.99 -6.19
C THR A 77 10.41 -0.90 -7.19
N LYS A 78 10.58 -0.07 -8.24
CA LYS A 78 9.56 0.17 -9.28
C LYS A 78 9.10 -1.08 -10.01
N ASP A 79 9.91 -2.13 -10.04
CA ASP A 79 9.60 -3.39 -10.74
C ASP A 79 8.87 -4.41 -9.85
N GLY A 80 8.50 -4.03 -8.63
CA GLY A 80 7.85 -4.94 -7.68
C GLY A 80 8.73 -6.14 -7.27
N ALA A 81 9.96 -6.18 -7.73
CA ALA A 81 10.95 -7.22 -7.48
C ALA A 81 11.88 -6.78 -6.38
N ILE A 82 11.37 -6.77 -5.12
CA ILE A 82 12.27 -6.59 -4.03
C ILE A 82 12.53 -7.87 -3.32
N ALA A 83 13.80 -8.08 -3.18
CA ALA A 83 14.36 -9.07 -2.31
C ALA A 83 13.94 -8.92 -0.83
N GLY A 84 13.52 -7.75 -0.41
CA GLY A 84 13.24 -7.45 0.99
C GLY A 84 11.81 -7.72 1.47
N PRO A 85 10.78 -7.00 1.03
CA PRO A 85 9.46 -7.03 1.66
C PRO A 85 8.77 -8.38 1.63
N ARG A 86 8.77 -9.09 0.49
CA ARG A 86 8.12 -10.42 0.40
C ARG A 86 8.73 -11.46 1.31
N VAL A 87 10.04 -11.38 1.54
CA VAL A 87 10.72 -12.29 2.48
C VAL A 87 10.27 -12.02 3.92
N LEU A 88 10.04 -10.75 4.27
CA LEU A 88 9.63 -10.33 5.60
C LEU A 88 8.14 -10.60 5.89
N GLU A 89 7.29 -10.66 4.86
CA GLU A 89 5.85 -10.87 5.03
C GLU A 89 5.51 -12.12 5.86
N HIS A 90 6.32 -13.18 5.73
CA HIS A 90 6.12 -14.40 6.49
C HIS A 90 6.64 -14.33 7.94
N MET A 91 7.52 -13.38 8.22
CA MET A 91 8.23 -13.27 9.51
C MET A 91 7.54 -12.29 10.47
N VAL A 92 6.73 -11.37 9.96
CA VAL A 92 6.07 -10.30 10.73
C VAL A 92 4.58 -10.58 10.93
N ASP A 93 3.98 -9.94 11.92
CA ASP A 93 2.57 -10.12 12.28
C ASP A 93 1.63 -9.25 11.44
N ALA A 94 2.09 -8.10 11.01
CA ALA A 94 1.37 -7.20 10.12
C ALA A 94 2.26 -6.68 9.00
N VAL A 95 1.68 -6.45 7.82
CA VAL A 95 2.33 -5.84 6.65
C VAL A 95 1.45 -4.70 6.16
N LEU A 96 2.02 -3.51 6.14
CA LEU A 96 1.37 -2.30 5.69
C LEU A 96 2.11 -1.77 4.45
N TYR A 97 1.37 -1.53 3.38
CA TYR A 97 1.88 -0.81 2.21
C TYR A 97 1.49 0.66 2.31
N PHE A 98 2.48 1.53 2.18
CA PHE A 98 2.29 2.96 2.12
C PHE A 98 2.53 3.41 0.69
N GLU A 99 1.45 3.71 -0.02
CA GLU A 99 1.46 3.98 -1.45
C GLU A 99 1.13 5.46 -1.70
N GLY A 100 1.74 6.03 -2.74
CA GLY A 100 1.42 7.38 -3.21
C GLY A 100 2.30 7.78 -4.37
N ASP A 101 1.74 8.50 -5.33
CA ASP A 101 2.50 9.11 -6.41
C ASP A 101 3.05 10.46 -5.94
N ALA A 102 4.25 10.82 -6.43
CA ALA A 102 4.89 12.11 -6.14
C ALA A 102 4.03 13.32 -6.58
N ASN A 103 3.18 13.11 -7.59
CA ASN A 103 2.27 14.12 -8.14
C ASN A 103 0.89 14.15 -7.47
N GLN A 104 0.62 13.26 -6.51
CA GLN A 104 -0.66 13.20 -5.80
C GLN A 104 -0.49 13.72 -4.36
N HIS A 105 -1.42 14.55 -3.92
CA HIS A 105 -1.46 15.06 -2.54
C HIS A 105 -1.85 13.99 -1.52
N TYR A 106 -2.36 12.85 -1.97
CA TYR A 106 -2.85 11.79 -1.10
C TYR A 106 -1.87 10.63 -0.99
N ARG A 107 -1.90 9.99 0.18
CA ARG A 107 -1.17 8.76 0.49
C ARG A 107 -2.15 7.70 0.97
N ILE A 108 -1.94 6.48 0.55
CA ILE A 108 -2.80 5.35 0.90
C ILE A 108 -1.99 4.37 1.75
N LEU A 109 -2.47 4.09 2.95
CA LEU A 109 -1.96 3.05 3.82
C LEU A 109 -2.86 1.83 3.71
N ARG A 110 -2.32 0.73 3.23
CA ARG A 110 -3.07 -0.52 3.03
C ARG A 110 -2.51 -1.64 3.89
N ALA A 111 -3.38 -2.30 4.66
CA ALA A 111 -3.02 -3.54 5.31
C ALA A 111 -3.10 -4.70 4.30
N VAL A 112 -1.98 -5.42 4.12
CA VAL A 112 -1.89 -6.60 3.24
C VAL A 112 -1.89 -7.89 4.05
N LYS A 113 -1.33 -7.83 5.25
CA LYS A 113 -1.36 -8.89 6.25
C LYS A 113 -1.62 -8.27 7.62
N ASN A 114 -2.50 -8.89 8.39
CA ASN A 114 -2.76 -8.47 9.75
C ASN A 114 -3.24 -9.67 10.57
N ARG A 115 -2.44 -10.09 11.55
CA ARG A 115 -2.83 -11.18 12.48
C ARG A 115 -3.81 -10.73 13.56
N PHE A 116 -3.95 -9.42 13.75
CA PHE A 116 -4.75 -8.84 14.83
C PHE A 116 -6.12 -8.33 14.37
N GLY A 117 -6.40 -8.42 13.05
CA GLY A 117 -7.65 -7.91 12.49
C GLY A 117 -7.74 -8.09 10.98
N PRO A 118 -8.67 -7.40 10.31
CA PRO A 118 -8.86 -7.47 8.87
C PRO A 118 -7.60 -7.07 8.10
N ALA A 119 -7.25 -7.82 7.05
CA ALA A 119 -6.12 -7.52 6.17
C ALA A 119 -6.47 -6.51 5.06
N ASP A 120 -7.75 -6.13 4.92
CA ASP A 120 -8.22 -5.24 3.84
C ASP A 120 -8.44 -3.80 4.31
N ALA A 121 -7.93 -3.44 5.49
CA ALA A 121 -8.06 -2.09 6.01
C ALA A 121 -7.30 -1.08 5.14
N LEU A 122 -7.95 0.05 4.87
CA LEU A 122 -7.42 1.14 4.06
C LEU A 122 -7.50 2.46 4.85
N GLY A 123 -6.38 3.14 4.97
CA GLY A 123 -6.29 4.53 5.45
C GLY A 123 -5.92 5.46 4.30
N VAL A 124 -6.55 6.62 4.22
CA VAL A 124 -6.20 7.66 3.26
C VAL A 124 -5.73 8.88 4.02
N PHE A 125 -4.60 9.42 3.62
CA PHE A 125 -3.97 10.59 4.23
C PHE A 125 -3.70 11.65 3.18
N GLU A 126 -3.87 12.89 3.54
CA GLU A 126 -3.48 14.05 2.74
C GLU A 126 -2.11 14.54 3.19
N MET A 127 -1.23 14.84 2.23
CA MET A 127 0.06 15.44 2.49
C MET A 127 -0.09 16.95 2.56
N THR A 128 0.03 17.52 3.74
CA THR A 128 -0.07 18.97 3.99
C THR A 128 1.29 19.54 4.39
N GLY A 129 1.39 20.86 4.46
CA GLY A 129 2.58 21.54 5.01
C GLY A 129 2.88 21.20 6.47
N GLY A 130 1.90 20.71 7.22
CA GLY A 130 2.05 20.21 8.60
C GLY A 130 2.31 18.70 8.71
N GLY A 131 2.42 17.99 7.60
CA GLY A 131 2.60 16.55 7.55
C GLY A 131 1.38 15.81 7.05
N LEU A 132 1.26 14.52 7.40
CA LEU A 132 0.14 13.67 7.01
C LEU A 132 -1.10 13.94 7.89
N MET A 133 -2.23 14.22 7.24
CA MET A 133 -3.53 14.35 7.88
C MET A 133 -4.48 13.25 7.42
N GLU A 134 -5.19 12.63 8.34
CA GLU A 134 -6.18 11.60 8.03
C GLU A 134 -7.35 12.19 7.25
N VAL A 135 -7.74 11.52 6.16
CA VAL A 135 -8.96 11.81 5.42
C VAL A 135 -10.09 10.95 5.98
N GLN A 136 -11.00 11.57 6.72
CA GLN A 136 -12.10 10.86 7.38
C GLN A 136 -13.10 10.27 6.39
N ASN A 137 -13.34 10.95 5.28
CA ASN A 137 -14.25 10.50 4.22
C ASN A 137 -13.55 10.36 2.86
N PRO A 138 -12.86 9.24 2.59
CA PRO A 138 -12.23 9.01 1.30
C PRO A 138 -13.21 8.99 0.11
N SER A 139 -14.47 8.62 0.32
CA SER A 139 -15.48 8.65 -0.73
C SER A 139 -15.69 10.05 -1.30
N ALA A 140 -15.59 11.08 -0.47
CA ALA A 140 -15.67 12.47 -0.93
C ALA A 140 -14.53 12.82 -1.90
N LEU A 141 -13.33 12.25 -1.71
CA LEU A 141 -12.20 12.44 -2.62
C LEU A 141 -12.43 11.78 -3.98
N PHE A 142 -12.97 10.55 -3.97
CA PHE A 142 -13.22 9.79 -5.20
C PHE A 142 -14.44 10.27 -5.98
N LEU A 143 -15.36 10.97 -5.33
CA LEU A 143 -16.51 11.59 -5.98
C LEU A 143 -16.22 13.03 -6.44
N GLY A 144 -15.13 13.63 -5.92
CA GLY A 144 -14.74 15.00 -6.20
C GLY A 144 -15.85 16.01 -5.85
N GLU A 145 -15.85 17.15 -6.53
CA GLU A 145 -16.88 18.19 -6.39
C GLU A 145 -18.26 17.77 -6.96
N ARG A 146 -18.43 16.51 -7.33
CA ARG A 146 -19.61 16.01 -8.04
C ARG A 146 -20.87 15.87 -7.20
N LEU A 147 -20.75 15.81 -5.88
CA LEU A 147 -21.93 15.81 -5.03
C LEU A 147 -22.75 17.10 -5.17
N GLU A 148 -22.13 18.14 -5.76
CA GLU A 148 -22.72 19.46 -5.95
C GLU A 148 -22.92 19.85 -7.43
N ARG A 149 -22.48 18.99 -8.40
CA ARG A 149 -22.57 19.27 -9.84
C ARG A 149 -23.63 18.42 -10.54
N GLU A 150 -24.14 18.91 -11.68
CA GLU A 150 -25.06 18.16 -12.53
C GLU A 150 -24.44 16.84 -13.02
N PRO A 151 -25.29 15.80 -13.25
CA PRO A 151 -24.82 14.52 -13.76
C PRO A 151 -24.04 14.67 -15.06
N VAL A 152 -22.82 14.17 -15.10
CA VAL A 152 -22.00 14.15 -16.32
C VAL A 152 -22.26 12.87 -17.09
N THR A 153 -22.60 13.02 -18.38
CA THR A 153 -22.81 11.88 -19.28
C THR A 153 -21.56 10.98 -19.33
N GLY A 154 -21.78 9.69 -19.21
CA GLY A 154 -20.70 8.70 -19.24
C GLY A 154 -20.00 8.45 -17.90
N ALA A 155 -20.57 8.96 -16.81
CA ALA A 155 -20.06 8.67 -15.49
C ALA A 155 -21.15 8.12 -14.56
N ALA A 156 -20.77 7.13 -13.78
CA ALA A 156 -21.62 6.48 -12.80
C ALA A 156 -20.89 6.34 -11.47
N VAL A 157 -21.63 6.44 -10.36
CA VAL A 157 -21.09 6.16 -9.04
C VAL A 157 -21.36 4.69 -8.73
N PHE A 158 -20.28 3.97 -8.41
CA PHE A 158 -20.32 2.60 -7.96
C PHE A 158 -20.12 2.57 -6.45
N ALA A 159 -21.03 1.90 -5.75
CA ALA A 159 -20.91 1.62 -4.32
C ALA A 159 -20.32 0.22 -4.14
N GLY A 160 -19.12 0.17 -3.62
CA GLY A 160 -18.40 -1.06 -3.37
C GLY A 160 -17.89 -1.16 -1.93
N PHE A 161 -17.23 -2.26 -1.63
CA PHE A 161 -16.54 -2.46 -0.36
C PHE A 161 -15.06 -2.71 -0.61
N ARG A 162 -14.24 -2.11 0.25
CA ARG A 162 -12.83 -2.46 0.36
C ARG A 162 -12.59 -2.99 1.77
N GLY A 163 -12.45 -4.31 1.90
CA GLY A 163 -12.55 -4.93 3.21
C GLY A 163 -13.92 -4.70 3.84
N ALA A 164 -13.97 -4.26 5.07
CA ALA A 164 -15.19 -3.89 5.78
C ALA A 164 -15.66 -2.44 5.53
N ARG A 165 -14.89 -1.62 4.80
CA ARG A 165 -15.19 -0.20 4.59
C ARG A 165 -15.98 0.01 3.30
N PRO A 166 -17.18 0.62 3.36
CA PRO A 166 -17.90 1.03 2.16
C PRO A 166 -17.14 2.17 1.48
N LEU A 167 -17.08 2.13 0.15
CA LEU A 167 -16.38 3.12 -0.67
C LEU A 167 -17.23 3.45 -1.89
N LEU A 168 -17.42 4.73 -2.16
CA LEU A 168 -18.01 5.22 -3.39
C LEU A 168 -16.89 5.57 -4.37
N VAL A 169 -16.96 5.03 -5.58
CA VAL A 169 -15.99 5.25 -6.65
C VAL A 169 -16.71 5.69 -7.91
N GLU A 170 -16.17 6.69 -8.59
CA GLU A 170 -16.66 7.08 -9.88
C GLU A 170 -16.07 6.17 -10.96
N VAL A 171 -16.96 5.63 -11.82
CA VAL A 171 -16.60 4.91 -13.04
C VAL A 171 -16.94 5.80 -14.22
N GLN A 172 -15.96 6.05 -15.08
CA GLN A 172 -16.14 6.86 -16.27
C GLN A 172 -16.07 5.99 -17.52
N ALA A 173 -16.98 6.20 -18.47
CA ALA A 173 -16.97 5.57 -19.78
C ALA A 173 -17.18 6.63 -20.85
N LEU A 174 -16.21 6.79 -21.74
CA LEU A 174 -16.32 7.67 -22.90
C LEU A 174 -16.56 6.82 -24.15
N VAL A 175 -17.69 7.04 -24.81
CA VAL A 175 -18.02 6.39 -26.06
C VAL A 175 -17.93 7.43 -27.19
N GLY A 176 -16.90 7.31 -28.02
CA GLY A 176 -16.72 8.14 -29.22
C GLY A 176 -17.47 7.59 -30.43
N ARG A 177 -17.55 8.38 -31.51
CA ARG A 177 -18.06 7.90 -32.78
C ARG A 177 -17.13 6.82 -33.33
N PRO A 178 -17.63 5.68 -33.82
CA PRO A 178 -16.78 4.64 -34.39
C PRO A 178 -16.07 5.18 -35.65
N THR A 179 -14.76 5.00 -35.67
CA THR A 179 -13.97 5.24 -36.90
C THR A 179 -14.04 3.98 -37.76
N PRO A 180 -14.21 4.07 -39.09
CA PRO A 180 -14.47 2.91 -39.94
C PRO A 180 -13.43 1.80 -39.90
N ALA A 181 -12.21 2.05 -39.45
CA ALA A 181 -11.11 1.11 -39.60
C ALA A 181 -10.92 0.10 -38.44
N SER A 182 -11.23 0.44 -37.22
CA SER A 182 -11.17 -0.48 -36.08
C SER A 182 -11.62 0.20 -34.78
N PRO A 183 -12.64 -0.30 -34.07
CA PRO A 183 -13.01 0.24 -32.77
C PRO A 183 -11.87 -0.02 -31.78
N ARG A 184 -11.37 1.03 -31.13
CA ARG A 184 -10.35 0.94 -30.10
C ARG A 184 -10.99 1.04 -28.73
N ARG A 185 -10.68 0.11 -27.84
CA ARG A 185 -11.06 0.17 -26.44
C ARG A 185 -9.82 0.37 -25.59
N ALA A 186 -9.82 1.42 -24.79
CA ALA A 186 -8.80 1.66 -23.78
C ALA A 186 -9.42 1.47 -22.39
N VAL A 187 -8.75 0.79 -21.50
CA VAL A 187 -9.22 0.50 -20.14
C VAL A 187 -8.14 0.93 -19.16
N VAL A 188 -8.53 1.73 -18.18
CA VAL A 188 -7.64 2.18 -17.12
C VAL A 188 -8.21 1.75 -15.78
N GLY A 189 -7.39 1.15 -14.94
CA GLY A 189 -7.78 0.73 -13.59
C GLY A 189 -8.63 -0.54 -13.53
N TRP A 190 -8.92 -1.20 -14.67
CA TRP A 190 -9.65 -2.45 -14.73
C TRP A 190 -9.03 -3.41 -15.75
N ASP A 191 -9.26 -4.72 -15.55
CA ASP A 191 -8.77 -5.74 -16.47
C ASP A 191 -9.56 -5.74 -17.79
N SER A 192 -8.86 -5.65 -18.92
CA SER A 192 -9.45 -5.52 -20.25
C SER A 192 -10.19 -6.79 -20.69
N ALA A 193 -9.71 -7.97 -20.32
CA ALA A 193 -10.36 -9.22 -20.65
C ALA A 193 -11.65 -9.40 -19.85
N ARG A 194 -11.66 -8.99 -18.61
CA ARG A 194 -12.85 -8.97 -17.75
C ARG A 194 -13.91 -8.03 -18.28
N LEU A 195 -13.51 -6.83 -18.73
CA LEU A 195 -14.44 -5.89 -19.38
C LEU A 195 -15.02 -6.49 -20.65
N ALA A 196 -14.20 -7.09 -21.52
CA ALA A 196 -14.66 -7.71 -22.76
C ALA A 196 -15.68 -8.83 -22.50
N MET A 197 -15.43 -9.67 -21.50
CA MET A 197 -16.38 -10.71 -21.08
C MET A 197 -17.67 -10.13 -20.54
N THR A 198 -17.61 -9.08 -19.73
CA THR A 198 -18.81 -8.41 -19.18
C THR A 198 -19.66 -7.81 -20.30
N LEU A 199 -19.04 -7.14 -21.28
CA LEU A 199 -19.74 -6.59 -22.42
C LEU A 199 -20.39 -7.67 -23.28
N ALA A 200 -19.70 -8.80 -23.53
CA ALA A 200 -20.28 -9.93 -24.27
C ALA A 200 -21.50 -10.53 -23.55
N VAL A 201 -21.46 -10.65 -22.23
CA VAL A 201 -22.61 -11.10 -21.42
C VAL A 201 -23.78 -10.12 -21.52
N LEU A 202 -23.53 -8.82 -21.41
CA LEU A 202 -24.56 -7.79 -21.54
C LEU A 202 -25.17 -7.75 -22.94
N GLU A 203 -24.35 -7.91 -23.98
CA GLU A 203 -24.83 -8.01 -25.37
C GLU A 203 -25.72 -9.22 -25.56
N SER A 204 -25.27 -10.39 -25.08
CA SER A 204 -25.99 -11.66 -25.25
C SER A 204 -27.26 -11.77 -24.40
N ARG A 205 -27.25 -11.25 -23.18
CA ARG A 205 -28.33 -11.43 -22.20
C ARG A 205 -29.27 -10.25 -22.08
N ALA A 206 -28.76 -9.03 -22.26
CA ALA A 206 -29.54 -7.81 -22.12
C ALA A 206 -29.87 -7.16 -23.47
N GLY A 207 -29.41 -7.71 -24.61
CA GLY A 207 -29.64 -7.18 -25.93
C GLY A 207 -29.03 -5.79 -26.19
N LEU A 208 -28.01 -5.42 -25.39
CA LEU A 208 -27.33 -4.13 -25.53
C LEU A 208 -26.22 -4.23 -26.58
N PRO A 209 -26.33 -3.51 -27.75
CA PRO A 209 -25.34 -3.65 -28.83
C PRO A 209 -24.05 -2.90 -28.48
N PHE A 210 -22.97 -3.63 -28.18
CA PHE A 210 -21.63 -3.10 -27.95
C PHE A 210 -20.64 -3.43 -29.09
N SER A 211 -21.03 -4.32 -30.01
CA SER A 211 -20.25 -4.66 -31.20
C SER A 211 -20.31 -3.46 -32.18
N GLY A 212 -19.13 -2.91 -32.50
CA GLY A 212 -18.97 -1.76 -33.38
C GLY A 212 -18.93 -0.39 -32.68
N ARG A 213 -18.83 -0.37 -31.37
CA ARG A 213 -18.64 0.85 -30.56
C ARG A 213 -17.34 0.82 -29.77
#